data_994af408f30ae2ee9ab53d967d4463ed
#
_entry.id   994af408f30ae2ee9ab53d967d4463ed
#
_cell.length_a   1.000
_cell.length_b   1.000
_cell.length_c   1.000
_cell.angle_alpha   90.00
_cell.angle_beta   90.00
_cell.angle_gamma   90.00
#
_symmetry.space_group_name_H-M   'P 1'
#
loop_
_entity.id
_entity.type
_entity.pdbx_description
1 polymer ?
#
loop_
_entity_poly.entity_id
_entity_poly.type
_entity_poly.pdbx_seq_one_letter_code
_entity_poly.pdbx_strand_id
1 'polypeptide(L)'
;MAQRAFPLVRVADDLELLPDDGNRYEILDGVLHVTPAPAINHQRLLGQLYIRLHAYAAANGLEVLMAPVDVRASEVTQVQPDLLVLPQHFPEEAATRWVPMARVVLTIEILSPSTTIVDRGRKRRLYVEEGVTEYWIVDPKRRCVEIWRADAASADVATDTLIWQPWPSEAPLQVDLPALFEGSARCG
;
A
#
# COMPACT_ATOMS: atom_id res chain seq x y z
N MET A 1 6.11 -33.75 -9.18
CA MET A 1 6.31 -32.75 -8.12
C MET A 1 5.07 -32.74 -7.24
N ALA A 2 5.21 -33.05 -5.95
CA ALA A 2 4.08 -33.03 -5.04
C ALA A 2 3.60 -31.57 -4.88
N GLN A 3 2.33 -31.33 -5.19
CA GLN A 3 1.68 -30.06 -4.93
C GLN A 3 1.65 -29.84 -3.42
N ARG A 4 2.39 -28.86 -2.91
CA ARG A 4 2.33 -28.51 -1.48
C ARG A 4 0.90 -28.08 -1.19
N ALA A 5 0.19 -28.87 -0.41
CA ALA A 5 -1.10 -28.43 0.12
C ALA A 5 -0.84 -27.32 1.14
N PHE A 6 -1.32 -26.13 0.90
CA PHE A 6 -1.33 -25.07 1.89
C PHE A 6 -2.31 -25.45 3.03
N PRO A 7 -1.99 -25.06 4.28
CA PRO A 7 -2.97 -25.17 5.35
C PRO A 7 -4.23 -24.39 4.99
N LEU A 8 -5.37 -24.77 5.57
CA LEU A 8 -6.63 -24.04 5.35
C LEU A 8 -6.54 -22.69 6.06
N VAL A 9 -6.40 -21.63 5.27
CA VAL A 9 -6.35 -20.23 5.76
C VAL A 9 -7.76 -19.66 5.72
N ARG A 10 -8.27 -19.24 6.88
CA ARG A 10 -9.62 -18.63 7.02
C ARG A 10 -9.59 -17.31 7.77
N VAL A 11 -8.63 -17.13 8.64
CA VAL A 11 -8.45 -15.92 9.46
C VAL A 11 -7.02 -15.39 9.31
N ALA A 12 -6.82 -14.14 9.69
CA ALA A 12 -5.53 -13.47 9.56
C ALA A 12 -4.41 -14.17 10.35
N ASP A 13 -4.71 -14.73 11.51
CA ASP A 13 -3.72 -15.46 12.32
C ASP A 13 -3.22 -16.75 11.64
N ASP A 14 -4.00 -17.33 10.73
CA ASP A 14 -3.57 -18.50 9.95
C ASP A 14 -2.43 -18.17 8.97
N LEU A 15 -2.22 -16.87 8.63
CA LEU A 15 -1.13 -16.45 7.75
C LEU A 15 0.24 -16.80 8.31
N GLU A 16 0.38 -16.88 9.64
CA GLU A 16 1.64 -17.29 10.30
C GLU A 16 2.01 -18.76 10.04
N LEU A 17 1.05 -19.58 9.63
CA LEU A 17 1.27 -20.98 9.29
C LEU A 17 1.82 -21.17 7.88
N LEU A 18 1.84 -20.09 7.08
CA LEU A 18 2.31 -20.13 5.70
C LEU A 18 3.83 -20.09 5.63
N PRO A 19 4.43 -20.65 4.57
CA PRO A 19 5.88 -20.69 4.43
C PRO A 19 6.46 -19.29 4.18
N ASP A 20 7.65 -19.04 4.73
CA ASP A 20 8.49 -17.91 4.31
C ASP A 20 9.27 -18.32 3.05
N ASP A 21 8.61 -18.15 1.90
CA ASP A 21 9.12 -18.54 0.58
C ASP A 21 9.31 -17.36 -0.38
N GLY A 22 9.24 -16.14 0.19
CA GLY A 22 9.37 -14.89 -0.56
C GLY A 22 8.07 -14.44 -1.25
N ASN A 23 6.97 -15.17 -1.10
CA ASN A 23 5.66 -14.71 -1.51
C ASN A 23 5.04 -13.81 -0.42
N ARG A 24 4.20 -12.87 -0.86
CA ARG A 24 3.32 -12.11 0.02
C ARG A 24 2.01 -12.87 0.16
N TYR A 25 1.56 -13.02 1.40
CA TYR A 25 0.30 -13.68 1.74
C TYR A 25 -0.62 -12.67 2.40
N GLU A 26 -1.80 -12.48 1.82
CA GLU A 26 -2.82 -11.56 2.31
C GLU A 26 -4.15 -12.32 2.41
N ILE A 27 -5.01 -11.92 3.33
CA ILE A 27 -6.37 -12.43 3.43
C ILE A 27 -7.35 -11.28 3.29
N LEU A 28 -8.29 -11.37 2.35
CA LEU A 28 -9.34 -10.38 2.12
C LEU A 28 -10.69 -11.11 2.16
N ASP A 29 -11.53 -10.74 3.12
CA ASP A 29 -12.86 -11.36 3.32
C ASP A 29 -12.78 -12.89 3.42
N GLY A 30 -11.77 -13.41 4.14
CA GLY A 30 -11.54 -14.84 4.29
C GLY A 30 -10.95 -15.53 3.05
N VAL A 31 -10.57 -14.79 2.02
CA VAL A 31 -9.96 -15.33 0.80
C VAL A 31 -8.45 -15.08 0.80
N LEU A 32 -7.67 -16.14 0.75
CA LEU A 32 -6.21 -16.08 0.65
C LEU A 32 -5.79 -15.56 -0.73
N HIS A 33 -4.96 -14.53 -0.74
CA HIS A 33 -4.26 -14.00 -1.90
C HIS A 33 -2.76 -14.24 -1.75
N VAL A 34 -2.15 -14.77 -2.81
CA VAL A 34 -0.70 -15.03 -2.86
C VAL A 34 -0.10 -14.22 -3.98
N THR A 35 0.85 -13.36 -3.64
CA THR A 35 1.53 -12.48 -4.60
C THR A 35 3.02 -12.81 -4.61
N PRO A 36 3.62 -13.08 -5.79
CA PRO A 36 5.05 -13.34 -5.88
C PRO A 36 5.88 -12.10 -5.56
N ALA A 37 7.17 -12.32 -5.29
CA ALA A 37 8.11 -11.24 -5.07
C ALA A 37 8.06 -10.17 -6.16
N PRO A 38 8.15 -8.87 -5.81
CA PRO A 38 8.01 -7.78 -6.74
C PRO A 38 9.19 -7.69 -7.73
N ALA A 39 8.90 -7.20 -8.94
CA ALA A 39 9.93 -6.95 -9.95
C ALA A 39 10.85 -5.77 -9.56
N ILE A 40 12.06 -5.73 -10.13
CA ILE A 40 13.05 -4.68 -9.84
C ILE A 40 12.50 -3.26 -10.08
N ASN A 41 11.74 -3.06 -11.17
CA ASN A 41 11.18 -1.74 -11.48
C ASN A 41 10.11 -1.31 -10.48
N HIS A 42 9.34 -2.25 -9.93
CA HIS A 42 8.42 -2.00 -8.83
C HIS A 42 9.19 -1.51 -7.60
N GLN A 43 10.27 -2.19 -7.22
CA GLN A 43 11.10 -1.80 -6.07
C GLN A 43 11.78 -0.43 -6.25
N ARG A 44 12.20 -0.09 -7.47
CA ARG A 44 12.76 1.24 -7.77
C ARG A 44 11.72 2.33 -7.59
N LEU A 45 10.51 2.12 -8.11
CA LEU A 45 9.41 3.08 -7.98
C LEU A 45 8.98 3.24 -6.51
N LEU A 46 8.90 2.12 -5.78
CA LEU A 46 8.65 2.09 -4.35
C LEU A 46 9.66 2.96 -3.58
N GLY A 47 10.95 2.74 -3.83
CA GLY A 47 12.02 3.50 -3.18
C GLY A 47 11.99 5.01 -3.51
N GLN A 48 11.67 5.36 -4.75
CA GLN A 48 11.52 6.77 -5.17
C GLN A 48 10.33 7.45 -4.49
N LEU A 49 9.21 6.75 -4.32
CA LEU A 49 8.04 7.27 -3.59
C LEU A 49 8.35 7.38 -2.09
N TYR A 50 8.96 6.35 -1.51
CA TYR A 50 9.34 6.34 -0.10
C TYR A 50 10.20 7.56 0.28
N ILE A 51 11.24 7.84 -0.47
CA ILE A 51 12.15 8.97 -0.19
C ILE A 51 11.39 10.30 -0.14
N ARG A 52 10.48 10.53 -1.10
CA ARG A 52 9.70 11.76 -1.18
C ARG A 52 8.69 11.89 -0.06
N LEU A 53 7.98 10.81 0.23
CA LEU A 53 7.00 10.76 1.31
C LEU A 53 7.65 10.86 2.68
N HIS A 54 8.76 10.14 2.91
CA HIS A 54 9.44 10.10 4.20
C HIS A 54 9.91 11.48 4.65
N ALA A 55 10.54 12.26 3.75
CA ALA A 55 10.98 13.61 4.07
C ALA A 55 9.83 14.53 4.50
N TYR A 56 8.70 14.45 3.79
CA TYR A 56 7.50 15.20 4.11
C TYR A 56 6.85 14.72 5.41
N ALA A 57 6.67 13.42 5.55
CA ALA A 57 6.02 12.81 6.71
C ALA A 57 6.77 13.14 8.01
N ALA A 58 8.09 13.00 8.03
CA ALA A 58 8.91 13.30 9.21
C ALA A 58 8.77 14.76 9.67
N ALA A 59 8.58 15.71 8.75
CA ALA A 59 8.36 17.12 9.06
C ALA A 59 6.95 17.42 9.59
N ASN A 60 5.99 16.51 9.37
CA ASN A 60 4.56 16.72 9.66
C ASN A 60 3.99 15.74 10.70
N GLY A 61 4.84 15.13 11.54
CA GLY A 61 4.41 14.22 12.60
C GLY A 61 3.81 12.91 12.10
N LEU A 62 4.21 12.48 10.91
CA LEU A 62 3.83 11.24 10.26
C LEU A 62 5.05 10.34 10.07
N GLU A 63 4.80 9.05 9.89
CA GLU A 63 5.81 8.09 9.46
C GLU A 63 5.35 7.33 8.24
N VAL A 64 6.31 6.89 7.42
CA VAL A 64 6.09 6.08 6.24
C VAL A 64 6.71 4.72 6.46
N LEU A 65 5.90 3.69 6.30
CA LEU A 65 6.35 2.31 6.35
C LEU A 65 6.20 1.68 4.95
N MET A 66 7.08 0.73 4.63
CA MET A 66 7.03 -0.04 3.39
C MET A 66 6.86 -1.53 3.68
N ALA A 67 6.25 -2.24 2.76
CA ALA A 67 6.11 -3.69 2.86
C ALA A 67 7.46 -4.40 3.15
N PRO A 68 7.44 -5.50 3.95
CA PRO A 68 6.26 -6.15 4.51
C PRO A 68 5.80 -5.52 5.83
N VAL A 69 4.61 -4.99 5.89
CA VAL A 69 3.93 -4.54 7.11
C VAL A 69 2.48 -4.99 7.04
N ASP A 70 2.06 -5.76 8.01
CA ASP A 70 0.68 -6.22 8.10
C ASP A 70 -0.25 -5.10 8.55
N VAL A 71 -1.32 -4.89 7.80
CA VAL A 71 -2.41 -3.97 8.13
C VAL A 71 -3.69 -4.77 8.27
N ARG A 72 -4.29 -4.75 9.45
CA ARG A 72 -5.46 -5.56 9.77
C ARG A 72 -6.72 -4.70 9.91
N ALA A 73 -7.76 -5.08 9.18
CA ALA A 73 -9.10 -4.53 9.29
C ALA A 73 -9.99 -5.39 10.21
N SER A 74 -9.87 -6.73 10.10
CA SER A 74 -10.67 -7.68 10.87
C SER A 74 -9.94 -9.02 11.04
N GLU A 75 -10.59 -9.96 11.73
CA GLU A 75 -10.07 -11.34 11.85
C GLU A 75 -9.95 -12.06 10.49
N VAL A 76 -10.71 -11.64 9.48
CA VAL A 76 -10.74 -12.25 8.15
C VAL A 76 -10.14 -11.36 7.06
N THR A 77 -9.55 -10.21 7.45
CA THR A 77 -8.96 -9.26 6.50
C THR A 77 -7.67 -8.66 7.04
N GLN A 78 -6.54 -9.03 6.43
CA GLN A 78 -5.20 -8.52 6.67
C GLN A 78 -4.46 -8.40 5.35
N VAL A 79 -3.90 -7.24 5.08
CA VAL A 79 -3.21 -6.89 3.83
C VAL A 79 -1.83 -6.31 4.10
N GLN A 80 -0.97 -6.29 3.07
CA GLN A 80 0.37 -5.70 3.11
C GLN A 80 0.49 -4.67 1.97
N PRO A 81 0.06 -3.43 2.16
CA PRO A 81 0.22 -2.39 1.14
C PRO A 81 1.70 -2.12 0.87
N ASP A 82 2.02 -1.72 -0.36
CA ASP A 82 3.40 -1.43 -0.74
C ASP A 82 4.00 -0.29 0.10
N LEU A 83 3.22 0.78 0.35
CA LEU A 83 3.54 1.84 1.31
C LEU A 83 2.30 2.19 2.13
N LEU A 84 2.53 2.61 3.37
CA LEU A 84 1.50 3.20 4.22
C LEU A 84 2.06 4.38 5.01
N VAL A 85 1.18 5.32 5.35
CA VAL A 85 1.50 6.48 6.18
C VAL A 85 0.58 6.50 7.39
N LEU A 86 1.15 6.68 8.57
CA LEU A 86 0.43 6.78 9.84
C LEU A 86 0.98 7.94 10.68
N PRO A 87 0.26 8.34 11.74
CA PRO A 87 0.79 9.26 12.75
C PRO A 87 2.03 8.68 13.42
N GLN A 88 3.09 9.49 13.61
CA GLN A 88 4.39 9.09 14.14
C GLN A 88 4.32 8.50 15.58
N HIS A 89 3.31 8.89 16.36
CA HIS A 89 3.13 8.40 17.72
C HIS A 89 2.11 7.26 17.75
N PHE A 90 2.49 6.14 17.16
CA PHE A 90 1.75 4.91 17.30
C PHE A 90 2.13 4.24 18.64
N PRO A 91 1.19 3.88 19.51
CA PRO A 91 1.52 3.21 20.77
C PRO A 91 2.27 1.91 20.50
N GLU A 92 3.48 1.76 21.04
CA GLU A 92 4.33 0.56 20.87
C GLU A 92 3.60 -0.74 21.24
N GLU A 93 2.71 -0.69 22.22
CA GLU A 93 1.94 -1.85 22.69
C GLU A 93 0.95 -2.40 21.64
N ALA A 94 0.53 -1.56 20.69
CA ALA A 94 -0.39 -1.96 19.61
C ALA A 94 0.33 -2.39 18.33
N ALA A 95 1.65 -2.13 18.21
CA ALA A 95 2.40 -2.21 16.95
C ALA A 95 3.26 -3.47 16.79
N THR A 96 3.13 -4.46 17.66
CA THR A 96 4.09 -5.58 17.67
C THR A 96 3.89 -6.59 16.53
N ARG A 97 2.72 -6.69 15.94
CA ARG A 97 2.42 -7.70 14.91
C ARG A 97 1.76 -7.12 13.66
N TRP A 98 0.85 -6.16 13.79
CA TRP A 98 0.10 -5.58 12.69
C TRP A 98 -0.38 -4.16 13.04
N VAL A 99 -0.62 -3.35 12.03
CA VAL A 99 -1.18 -1.99 12.14
C VAL A 99 -2.69 -2.08 12.01
N PRO A 100 -3.50 -1.51 12.94
CA PRO A 100 -4.93 -1.37 12.73
C PRO A 100 -5.23 -0.45 11.53
N MET A 101 -6.07 -0.90 10.61
CA MET A 101 -6.35 -0.14 9.38
C MET A 101 -6.93 1.25 9.66
N ALA A 102 -7.74 1.39 10.69
CA ALA A 102 -8.30 2.67 11.14
C ALA A 102 -7.26 3.74 11.56
N ARG A 103 -5.97 3.38 11.65
CA ARG A 103 -4.87 4.31 11.94
C ARG A 103 -4.16 4.80 10.70
N VAL A 104 -4.42 4.19 9.56
CA VAL A 104 -3.72 4.51 8.32
C VAL A 104 -4.30 5.76 7.68
N VAL A 105 -3.44 6.74 7.42
CA VAL A 105 -3.80 8.01 6.77
C VAL A 105 -3.78 7.85 5.25
N LEU A 106 -2.78 7.13 4.73
CA LEU A 106 -2.61 6.89 3.31
C LEU A 106 -2.10 5.47 3.09
N THR A 107 -2.70 4.77 2.12
CA THR A 107 -2.15 3.53 1.55
C THR A 107 -1.79 3.73 0.09
N ILE A 108 -0.73 3.06 -0.36
CA ILE A 108 -0.26 3.12 -1.74
C ILE A 108 0.01 1.70 -2.23
N GLU A 109 -0.55 1.38 -3.38
CA GLU A 109 -0.26 0.15 -4.13
C GLU A 109 0.31 0.49 -5.50
N ILE A 110 1.42 -0.13 -5.84
CA ILE A 110 2.05 0.00 -7.16
C ILE A 110 1.61 -1.18 -8.00
N LEU A 111 0.87 -0.93 -9.07
CA LEU A 111 0.30 -1.98 -9.89
C LEU A 111 1.35 -2.89 -10.50
N SER A 112 1.07 -4.17 -10.38
CA SER A 112 1.76 -5.24 -11.10
C SER A 112 0.76 -6.04 -11.94
N PRO A 113 1.19 -6.82 -12.93
CA PRO A 113 0.28 -7.67 -13.69
C PRO A 113 -0.55 -8.65 -12.84
N SER A 114 0.00 -9.08 -11.70
CA SER A 114 -0.66 -10.04 -10.80
C SER A 114 -1.65 -9.41 -9.82
N THR A 115 -1.52 -8.13 -9.49
CA THR A 115 -2.31 -7.48 -8.43
C THR A 115 -3.37 -6.51 -8.92
N THR A 116 -3.26 -6.02 -10.16
CA THR A 116 -4.10 -4.95 -10.74
C THR A 116 -5.60 -5.10 -10.48
N ILE A 117 -6.16 -6.31 -10.60
CA ILE A 117 -7.60 -6.55 -10.41
C ILE A 117 -7.98 -6.43 -8.93
N VAL A 118 -7.14 -6.95 -8.04
CA VAL A 118 -7.38 -6.92 -6.60
C VAL A 118 -7.25 -5.50 -6.07
N ASP A 119 -6.19 -4.78 -6.49
CA ASP A 119 -5.90 -3.42 -6.04
C ASP A 119 -7.00 -2.43 -6.48
N ARG A 120 -7.43 -2.49 -7.76
CA ARG A 120 -8.51 -1.63 -8.28
C ARG A 120 -9.91 -2.01 -7.81
N GLY A 121 -10.08 -3.24 -7.34
CA GLY A 121 -11.36 -3.79 -6.93
C GLY A 121 -11.53 -3.91 -5.43
N ARG A 122 -11.05 -5.03 -4.88
CA ARG A 122 -11.28 -5.39 -3.47
C ARG A 122 -10.53 -4.49 -2.50
N LYS A 123 -9.23 -4.24 -2.71
CA LYS A 123 -8.44 -3.39 -1.82
C LYS A 123 -8.95 -1.95 -1.82
N ARG A 124 -9.30 -1.40 -3.00
CA ARG A 124 -9.91 -0.07 -3.07
C ARG A 124 -11.17 0.03 -2.20
N ARG A 125 -12.08 -0.96 -2.30
CA ARG A 125 -13.29 -0.99 -1.48
C ARG A 125 -12.95 -1.09 0.00
N LEU A 126 -12.06 -2.00 0.37
CA LEU A 126 -11.59 -2.20 1.73
C LEU A 126 -11.07 -0.89 2.34
N TYR A 127 -10.13 -0.20 1.69
CA TYR A 127 -9.54 1.02 2.23
C TYR A 127 -10.56 2.14 2.41
N VAL A 128 -11.52 2.27 1.49
CA VAL A 128 -12.60 3.25 1.61
C VAL A 128 -13.55 2.90 2.76
N GLU A 129 -13.99 1.65 2.88
CA GLU A 129 -14.93 1.18 3.91
C GLU A 129 -14.32 1.27 5.31
N GLU A 130 -13.01 1.03 5.44
CA GLU A 130 -12.28 1.11 6.71
C GLU A 130 -11.82 2.53 7.09
N GLY A 131 -12.17 3.54 6.27
CA GLY A 131 -11.94 4.95 6.57
C GLY A 131 -10.49 5.42 6.37
N VAL A 132 -9.69 4.73 5.56
CA VAL A 132 -8.40 5.26 5.11
C VAL A 132 -8.63 6.54 4.33
N THR A 133 -7.97 7.64 4.74
CA THR A 133 -8.26 8.98 4.21
C THR A 133 -8.02 9.07 2.72
N GLU A 134 -6.89 8.53 2.24
CA GLU A 134 -6.57 8.42 0.81
C GLU A 134 -5.98 7.04 0.49
N TYR A 135 -6.31 6.56 -0.69
CA TYR A 135 -5.72 5.38 -1.30
C TYR A 135 -5.18 5.72 -2.68
N TRP A 136 -3.89 5.49 -2.92
CA TRP A 136 -3.26 5.73 -4.20
C TRP A 136 -2.98 4.43 -4.93
N ILE A 137 -3.37 4.39 -6.21
CA ILE A 137 -2.99 3.34 -7.14
C ILE A 137 -1.99 3.93 -8.12
N VAL A 138 -0.75 3.54 -8.01
CA VAL A 138 0.33 3.96 -8.90
C VAL A 138 0.38 3.02 -10.10
N ASP A 139 0.14 3.54 -11.30
CA ASP A 139 0.15 2.77 -12.54
C ASP A 139 1.43 3.06 -13.36
N PRO A 140 2.45 2.19 -13.31
CA PRO A 140 3.70 2.41 -14.02
C PRO A 140 3.54 2.38 -15.55
N LYS A 141 2.54 1.65 -16.07
CA LYS A 141 2.29 1.54 -17.52
C LYS A 141 1.66 2.80 -18.08
N ARG A 142 0.68 3.36 -17.33
CA ARG A 142 -0.01 4.60 -17.72
C ARG A 142 0.74 5.84 -17.24
N ARG A 143 1.78 5.66 -16.41
CA ARG A 143 2.57 6.74 -15.80
C ARG A 143 1.66 7.76 -15.08
N CYS A 144 0.75 7.26 -14.25
CA CYS A 144 -0.21 8.08 -13.51
C CYS A 144 -0.44 7.52 -12.11
N VAL A 145 -1.05 8.34 -11.25
CA VAL A 145 -1.54 7.96 -9.93
C VAL A 145 -3.04 8.20 -9.87
N GLU A 146 -3.81 7.17 -9.57
CA GLU A 146 -5.23 7.27 -9.24
C GLU A 146 -5.34 7.53 -7.73
N ILE A 147 -5.99 8.64 -7.37
CA ILE A 147 -6.16 9.09 -5.98
C ILE A 147 -7.61 8.85 -5.60
N TRP A 148 -7.83 7.94 -4.67
CA TRP A 148 -9.14 7.61 -4.14
C TRP A 148 -9.28 8.19 -2.73
N ARG A 149 -10.32 8.98 -2.50
CA ARG A 149 -10.69 9.51 -1.19
C ARG A 149 -11.95 8.84 -0.68
N ALA A 150 -12.11 8.77 0.64
CA ALA A 150 -13.19 8.04 1.27
C ALA A 150 -14.60 8.50 0.83
N ASP A 151 -14.76 9.78 0.51
CA ASP A 151 -16.03 10.41 0.11
C ASP A 151 -16.21 10.57 -1.42
N ALA A 152 -15.22 10.13 -2.21
CA ALA A 152 -15.22 10.34 -3.65
C ALA A 152 -15.85 9.16 -4.43
N ALA A 153 -16.75 9.48 -5.35
CA ALA A 153 -17.37 8.49 -6.25
C ALA A 153 -16.40 7.98 -7.34
N SER A 154 -15.35 8.74 -7.64
CA SER A 154 -14.33 8.41 -8.66
C SER A 154 -12.95 8.89 -8.21
N ALA A 155 -11.90 8.28 -8.78
CA ALA A 155 -10.55 8.74 -8.56
C ALA A 155 -10.27 10.06 -9.28
N ASP A 156 -9.47 10.92 -8.64
CA ASP A 156 -8.69 11.91 -9.36
C ASP A 156 -7.47 11.22 -9.99
N VAL A 157 -7.08 11.64 -11.19
CA VAL A 157 -5.94 11.04 -11.89
C VAL A 157 -4.87 12.11 -12.12
N ALA A 158 -3.72 11.92 -11.48
CA ALA A 158 -2.55 12.77 -11.65
C ALA A 158 -1.57 12.16 -12.68
N THR A 159 -1.10 12.99 -13.63
CA THR A 159 -0.12 12.61 -14.66
C THR A 159 1.16 13.43 -14.62
N ASP A 160 1.09 14.65 -14.11
CA ASP A 160 2.21 15.60 -14.08
C ASP A 160 2.70 15.85 -12.65
N THR A 161 1.85 16.40 -11.81
CA THR A 161 2.15 16.69 -10.41
C THR A 161 1.13 16.01 -9.51
N LEU A 162 1.62 15.17 -8.60
CA LEU A 162 0.82 14.61 -7.52
C LEU A 162 0.91 15.55 -6.32
N ILE A 163 -0.24 15.97 -5.81
CA ILE A 163 -0.34 16.85 -4.64
C ILE A 163 -0.98 16.08 -3.50
N TRP A 164 -0.33 16.10 -2.33
CA TRP A 164 -0.85 15.50 -1.12
C TRP A 164 -0.77 16.45 0.06
N GLN A 165 -1.89 16.65 0.74
CA GLN A 165 -2.00 17.52 1.90
C GLN A 165 -2.94 16.88 2.93
N PRO A 166 -2.42 15.99 3.79
CA PRO A 166 -3.25 15.30 4.80
C PRO A 166 -3.81 16.26 5.84
N TRP A 167 -3.09 17.35 6.12
CA TRP A 167 -3.48 18.37 7.10
C TRP A 167 -3.58 19.75 6.41
N PRO A 168 -4.75 20.41 6.44
CA PRO A 168 -4.93 21.72 5.78
C PRO A 168 -4.00 22.83 6.29
N SER A 169 -3.45 22.70 7.52
CA SER A 169 -2.52 23.65 8.12
C SER A 169 -1.11 23.58 7.56
N GLU A 170 -0.75 22.48 6.90
CA GLU A 170 0.60 22.22 6.43
C GLU A 170 0.73 22.53 4.93
N ALA A 171 1.97 22.78 4.47
CA ALA A 171 2.24 22.93 3.05
C ALA A 171 2.06 21.56 2.34
N PRO A 172 1.49 21.51 1.12
CA PRO A 172 1.30 20.26 0.41
C PRO A 172 2.64 19.63 -0.04
N LEU A 173 2.72 18.31 0.02
CA LEU A 173 3.72 17.57 -0.74
C LEU A 173 3.41 17.68 -2.22
N GLN A 174 4.44 17.98 -3.02
CA GLN A 174 4.35 17.94 -4.48
C GLN A 174 5.35 16.93 -5.03
N VAL A 175 4.88 16.01 -5.86
CA VAL A 175 5.70 14.99 -6.52
C VAL A 175 5.59 15.15 -8.03
N ASP A 176 6.72 15.43 -8.68
CA ASP A 176 6.86 15.43 -10.14
C ASP A 176 6.76 13.96 -10.63
N LEU A 177 5.65 13.62 -11.26
CA LEU A 177 5.37 12.26 -11.74
C LEU A 177 6.22 11.86 -12.95
N PRO A 178 6.43 12.72 -13.97
CA PRO A 178 7.41 12.44 -15.02
C PRO A 178 8.77 12.04 -14.48
N ALA A 179 9.35 12.81 -13.56
CA ALA A 179 10.64 12.51 -12.96
C ALA A 179 10.61 11.24 -12.10
N LEU A 180 9.51 10.97 -11.40
CA LEU A 180 9.32 9.76 -10.61
C LEU A 180 9.38 8.51 -11.50
N PHE A 181 8.62 8.49 -12.60
CA PHE A 181 8.53 7.34 -13.49
C PHE A 181 9.80 7.15 -14.36
N GLU A 182 10.51 8.22 -14.72
CA GLU A 182 11.81 8.13 -15.43
C GLU A 182 12.90 7.55 -14.53
N GLY A 183 12.93 7.96 -13.26
CA GLY A 183 13.87 7.41 -12.27
C GLY A 183 13.72 5.91 -12.06
N SER A 184 12.49 5.38 -12.23
CA SER A 184 12.19 3.96 -12.10
C SER A 184 12.53 3.13 -13.37
N ALA A 185 12.57 3.76 -14.53
CA ALA A 185 12.78 3.11 -15.82
C ALA A 185 14.25 2.92 -16.20
N ARG A 186 15.22 3.49 -15.45
CA ARG A 186 16.65 3.39 -15.77
C ARG A 186 17.17 1.97 -15.63
N CYS A 187 17.13 1.26 -16.75
CA CYS A 187 17.97 0.11 -17.07
C CYS A 187 18.04 -0.03 -18.59
N GLY A 188 19.16 0.30 -19.14
CA GLY A 188 19.51 -0.09 -20.49
C GLY A 188 20.56 -1.12 -20.45
#